data_5f792a870d947fdbe09e31f41f3a09d0
#
_entry.id   5f792a870d947fdbe09e31f41f3a09d0
#
_cell.length_a   1.000
_cell.length_b   1.000
_cell.length_c   1.000
_cell.angle_alpha   90.00
_cell.angle_beta   90.00
_cell.angle_gamma   90.00
#
_symmetry.space_group_name_H-M   'P 1'
#
loop_
_entity.id
_entity.type
_entity.pdbx_description
1 polymer ?
#
loop_
_entity_poly.entity_id
_entity_poly.type
_entity_poly.pdbx_seq_one_letter_code
_entity_poly.pdbx_strand_id
1 'polypeptide(L)'
;NHFHAAWAWAVDSPFQWTKQIASHFGGTRNGLVVAWGDRIKDKGAIRSQFHHVIDIAPTILEAAGIEEPEVVNGAKQQPIEGTSLVYSFDDPAVASKHKTQYFEMFGNRAIYDNGWVAAARHGRLPWERFSKTTFDQDNWELYNVAQDFSESQDLAKDNPQKLAELQNLFLKEAKKYKVLPLDDRTIQRFDINTRPSVTNGRNSFSYYTSVVGIPEGSAPNTKNRSFSITADVDVAKDGTEGVLVTQGGRFAGWSFFLKDGKPTYAYNFLNSDRTIIQSSEPVAIGKSKVRFDFAYDGGGIGAGGTGKLFINDKQVAEGRIEKTVGFRIGLDETFDVGQDTGSAVVDSYQVPFKFTGNLEQVKLDLL
;
A
#
# COMPACT_ATOMS: atom_id res chain seq x y z
N ASN A 1 15.62 6.11 6.99
CA ASN A 1 15.50 6.06 5.52
C ASN A 1 14.28 6.83 5.01
N HIS A 2 14.12 8.08 5.46
CA HIS A 2 13.07 8.96 4.97
C HIS A 2 13.70 10.14 4.23
N PHE A 3 13.00 10.66 3.22
CA PHE A 3 13.41 11.87 2.56
C PHE A 3 13.35 13.04 3.55
N HIS A 4 14.44 13.79 3.69
CA HIS A 4 14.55 14.83 4.71
C HIS A 4 13.56 15.97 4.44
N ALA A 5 12.85 16.46 5.47
CA ALA A 5 11.79 17.46 5.33
C ALA A 5 12.25 18.75 4.64
N ALA A 6 13.47 19.22 4.94
CA ALA A 6 14.02 20.41 4.30
C ALA A 6 14.27 20.22 2.78
N TRP A 7 14.69 19.03 2.36
CA TRP A 7 14.81 18.71 0.93
C TRP A 7 13.45 18.54 0.26
N ALA A 8 12.46 17.94 0.96
CA ALA A 8 11.10 17.87 0.45
C ALA A 8 10.56 19.27 0.16
N TRP A 9 10.72 20.19 1.10
CA TRP A 9 10.32 21.59 0.89
C TRP A 9 11.07 22.27 -0.25
N ALA A 10 12.40 22.10 -0.32
CA ALA A 10 13.21 22.72 -1.35
C ALA A 10 12.81 22.30 -2.78
N VAL A 11 12.43 21.02 -2.97
CA VAL A 11 12.02 20.51 -4.30
C VAL A 11 10.54 20.77 -4.60
N ASP A 12 9.70 21.03 -3.59
CA ASP A 12 8.31 21.42 -3.77
C ASP A 12 8.13 22.93 -3.97
N SER A 13 9.16 23.73 -3.70
CA SER A 13 9.13 25.18 -3.91
C SER A 13 8.73 25.55 -5.35
N PRO A 14 7.84 26.52 -5.58
CA PRO A 14 7.35 27.55 -4.63
C PRO A 14 6.08 27.18 -3.88
N PHE A 15 5.62 25.94 -3.92
CA PHE A 15 4.36 25.56 -3.29
C PHE A 15 4.47 25.45 -1.77
N GLN A 16 3.36 25.70 -1.09
CA GLN A 16 3.28 25.55 0.35
C GLN A 16 3.17 24.06 0.74
N TRP A 17 3.83 23.71 1.85
CA TRP A 17 3.79 22.40 2.49
C TRP A 17 4.45 21.28 1.65
N THR A 18 4.16 20.04 2.00
CA THR A 18 4.76 18.83 1.39
C THR A 18 3.78 17.66 1.47
N LYS A 19 4.21 16.47 1.06
CA LYS A 19 3.46 15.20 1.18
C LYS A 19 2.67 15.09 2.49
N GLN A 20 1.45 14.61 2.41
CA GLN A 20 0.40 14.44 3.44
C GLN A 20 -0.42 15.70 3.74
N ILE A 21 0.00 16.88 3.35
CA ILE A 21 -0.77 18.11 3.51
C ILE A 21 -1.65 18.31 2.28
N ALA A 22 -2.74 17.55 2.21
CA ALA A 22 -3.63 17.53 1.02
C ALA A 22 -4.44 18.83 0.84
N SER A 23 -4.26 19.82 1.68
CA SER A 23 -4.90 21.13 1.56
C SER A 23 -4.19 22.05 0.57
N HIS A 24 -2.91 21.88 0.31
CA HIS A 24 -2.10 22.80 -0.50
C HIS A 24 -1.32 22.08 -1.60
N PHE A 25 -0.88 22.81 -2.59
CA PHE A 25 -0.23 22.26 -3.78
C PHE A 25 1.09 21.53 -3.51
N GLY A 26 1.88 21.88 -2.51
CA GLY A 26 3.05 21.12 -2.12
C GLY A 26 2.74 19.68 -1.64
N GLY A 27 1.50 19.45 -1.22
CA GLY A 27 1.02 18.11 -0.87
C GLY A 27 0.28 17.37 -1.99
N THR A 28 -0.19 18.06 -3.03
CA THR A 28 -1.10 17.50 -4.03
C THR A 28 -0.64 17.67 -5.47
N ARG A 29 0.13 18.72 -5.81
CA ARG A 29 0.52 19.01 -7.18
C ARG A 29 1.73 18.20 -7.61
N ASN A 30 1.60 17.47 -8.71
CA ASN A 30 2.67 16.66 -9.28
C ASN A 30 2.84 17.00 -10.77
N GLY A 31 4.07 16.93 -11.24
CA GLY A 31 4.37 17.03 -12.67
C GLY A 31 3.86 15.79 -13.41
N LEU A 32 3.29 15.98 -14.58
CA LEU A 32 2.90 14.92 -15.51
C LEU A 32 3.55 15.17 -16.86
N VAL A 33 4.20 14.15 -17.41
CA VAL A 33 4.72 14.16 -18.78
C VAL A 33 4.00 13.08 -19.57
N VAL A 34 3.45 13.47 -20.72
CA VAL A 34 2.78 12.55 -21.63
C VAL A 34 3.52 12.52 -22.97
N ALA A 35 3.88 11.32 -23.43
CA ALA A 35 4.48 11.10 -24.72
C ALA A 35 3.66 10.05 -25.49
N TRP A 36 3.20 10.41 -26.68
CA TRP A 36 2.43 9.51 -27.54
C TRP A 36 2.83 9.67 -29.01
N GLY A 37 4.03 9.21 -29.32
CA GLY A 37 4.59 9.09 -30.68
C GLY A 37 4.16 10.21 -31.63
N ASP A 38 3.53 9.81 -32.73
CA ASP A 38 3.03 10.72 -33.76
C ASP A 38 1.66 11.35 -33.47
N ARG A 39 0.97 10.94 -32.40
CA ARG A 39 -0.33 11.47 -32.05
C ARG A 39 -0.26 12.89 -31.46
N ILE A 40 0.77 13.14 -30.61
CA ILE A 40 1.04 14.46 -30.05
C ILE A 40 2.06 15.17 -30.93
N LYS A 41 1.62 16.15 -31.70
CA LYS A 41 2.48 16.91 -32.65
C LYS A 41 3.29 17.99 -31.94
N ASP A 42 2.71 18.58 -30.91
CA ASP A 42 3.25 19.70 -30.15
C ASP A 42 4.19 19.20 -29.04
N LYS A 43 5.38 18.77 -29.44
CA LYS A 43 6.39 18.17 -28.55
C LYS A 43 6.97 19.19 -27.59
N GLY A 44 6.94 18.88 -26.30
CA GLY A 44 7.50 19.73 -25.25
C GLY A 44 6.61 20.92 -24.84
N ALA A 45 5.42 21.04 -25.39
CA ALA A 45 4.49 22.10 -25.01
C ALA A 45 3.85 21.85 -23.65
N ILE A 46 3.63 22.94 -22.92
CA ILE A 46 2.99 22.94 -21.59
C ILE A 46 1.46 22.90 -21.76
N ARG A 47 0.82 22.14 -20.90
CA ARG A 47 -0.63 22.09 -20.72
C ARG A 47 -0.97 22.65 -19.34
N SER A 48 -1.84 23.67 -19.28
CA SER A 48 -2.24 24.34 -18.03
C SER A 48 -3.64 23.97 -17.55
N GLN A 49 -4.31 23.07 -18.26
CA GLN A 49 -5.62 22.58 -17.83
C GLN A 49 -5.49 21.86 -16.49
N PHE A 50 -6.47 22.08 -15.60
CA PHE A 50 -6.52 21.34 -14.34
C PHE A 50 -6.83 19.87 -14.61
N HIS A 51 -6.04 18.98 -13.99
CA HIS A 51 -6.22 17.55 -14.01
C HIS A 51 -5.89 16.93 -12.67
N HIS A 52 -6.42 15.72 -12.44
CA HIS A 52 -6.18 14.93 -11.25
C HIS A 52 -5.69 13.52 -11.63
N VAL A 53 -5.06 12.80 -10.71
CA VAL A 53 -4.56 11.43 -10.96
C VAL A 53 -5.65 10.46 -11.44
N ILE A 54 -6.92 10.69 -11.04
CA ILE A 54 -8.06 9.87 -11.50
C ILE A 54 -8.34 10.02 -13.01
N ASP A 55 -7.80 11.06 -13.66
CA ASP A 55 -7.96 11.33 -15.10
C ASP A 55 -7.07 10.45 -15.96
N ILE A 56 -6.06 9.80 -15.38
CA ILE A 56 -5.10 8.96 -16.11
C ILE A 56 -5.78 7.70 -16.67
N ALA A 57 -6.60 7.02 -15.86
CA ALA A 57 -7.27 5.80 -16.30
C ALA A 57 -8.21 6.03 -17.50
N PRO A 58 -9.15 7.01 -17.48
CA PRO A 58 -10.00 7.27 -18.65
C PRO A 58 -9.20 7.78 -19.86
N THR A 59 -8.07 8.46 -19.64
CA THR A 59 -7.17 8.85 -20.73
C THR A 59 -6.56 7.66 -21.44
N ILE A 60 -6.11 6.66 -20.68
CA ILE A 60 -5.53 5.43 -21.25
C ILE A 60 -6.60 4.65 -22.01
N LEU A 61 -7.80 4.52 -21.45
CA LEU A 61 -8.92 3.82 -22.12
C LEU A 61 -9.30 4.51 -23.43
N GLU A 62 -9.48 5.82 -23.44
CA GLU A 62 -9.77 6.59 -24.64
C GLU A 62 -8.64 6.49 -25.67
N ALA A 63 -7.38 6.62 -25.25
CA ALA A 63 -6.22 6.50 -26.12
C ALA A 63 -6.10 5.11 -26.76
N ALA A 64 -6.50 4.06 -26.04
CA ALA A 64 -6.50 2.68 -26.51
C ALA A 64 -7.77 2.31 -27.31
N GLY A 65 -8.78 3.17 -27.35
CA GLY A 65 -10.08 2.85 -27.95
C GLY A 65 -10.87 1.76 -27.21
N ILE A 66 -10.68 1.68 -25.89
CA ILE A 66 -11.31 0.70 -25.01
C ILE A 66 -12.44 1.39 -24.25
N GLU A 67 -13.63 0.85 -24.30
CA GLU A 67 -14.75 1.32 -23.48
C GLU A 67 -14.57 0.92 -22.01
N GLU A 68 -15.05 1.78 -21.10
CA GLU A 68 -15.06 1.47 -19.68
C GLU A 68 -15.95 0.25 -19.41
N PRO A 69 -15.42 -0.82 -18.77
CA PRO A 69 -16.22 -2.01 -18.53
C PRO A 69 -17.20 -1.79 -17.37
N GLU A 70 -18.49 -2.01 -17.60
CA GLU A 70 -19.51 -1.97 -16.54
C GLU A 70 -19.39 -3.17 -15.58
N VAL A 71 -18.93 -4.31 -16.06
CA VAL A 71 -18.80 -5.55 -15.29
C VAL A 71 -17.46 -6.22 -15.59
N VAL A 72 -16.70 -6.56 -14.53
CA VAL A 72 -15.45 -7.31 -14.62
C VAL A 72 -15.57 -8.56 -13.74
N ASN A 73 -15.36 -9.74 -14.34
CA ASN A 73 -15.43 -11.03 -13.63
C ASN A 73 -16.74 -11.22 -12.84
N GLY A 74 -17.87 -10.75 -13.40
CA GLY A 74 -19.19 -10.83 -12.75
C GLY A 74 -19.47 -9.76 -11.69
N ALA A 75 -18.52 -8.89 -11.36
CA ALA A 75 -18.68 -7.78 -10.43
C ALA A 75 -18.96 -6.46 -11.16
N LYS A 76 -20.07 -5.79 -10.81
CA LYS A 76 -20.38 -4.45 -11.31
C LYS A 76 -19.31 -3.46 -10.83
N GLN A 77 -18.75 -2.71 -11.77
CA GLN A 77 -17.72 -1.72 -11.49
C GLN A 77 -18.29 -0.40 -10.96
N GLN A 78 -17.49 0.30 -10.17
CA GLN A 78 -17.75 1.71 -9.85
C GLN A 78 -17.37 2.53 -11.10
N PRO A 79 -18.16 3.56 -11.47
CA PRO A 79 -17.79 4.44 -12.59
C PRO A 79 -16.45 5.13 -12.37
N ILE A 80 -15.67 5.28 -13.43
CA ILE A 80 -14.47 6.11 -13.43
C ILE A 80 -14.90 7.58 -13.37
N GLU A 81 -14.54 8.28 -12.28
CA GLU A 81 -14.97 9.67 -12.05
C GLU A 81 -14.04 10.70 -12.75
N GLY A 82 -12.94 10.25 -13.35
CA GLY A 82 -11.96 11.11 -14.01
C GLY A 82 -12.41 11.61 -15.38
N THR A 83 -11.70 12.62 -15.87
CA THR A 83 -11.90 13.22 -17.18
C THR A 83 -10.67 12.99 -18.05
N SER A 84 -10.83 12.34 -19.19
CA SER A 84 -9.71 12.08 -20.11
C SER A 84 -8.98 13.37 -20.53
N LEU A 85 -7.63 13.30 -20.58
CA LEU A 85 -6.76 14.40 -21.03
C LEU A 85 -6.64 14.50 -22.54
N VAL A 86 -7.12 13.52 -23.30
CA VAL A 86 -6.92 13.44 -24.77
C VAL A 86 -7.37 14.72 -25.49
N TYR A 87 -8.42 15.38 -24.99
CA TYR A 87 -8.92 16.65 -25.57
C TYR A 87 -7.88 17.77 -25.59
N SER A 88 -6.89 17.75 -24.68
CA SER A 88 -5.86 18.78 -24.55
C SER A 88 -4.60 18.49 -25.37
N PHE A 89 -4.49 17.32 -26.00
CA PHE A 89 -3.27 16.91 -26.68
C PHE A 89 -2.98 17.74 -27.95
N ASP A 90 -4.03 18.16 -28.65
CA ASP A 90 -3.90 18.89 -29.90
C ASP A 90 -4.03 20.42 -29.74
N ASP A 91 -4.58 20.89 -28.62
CA ASP A 91 -4.82 22.30 -28.37
C ASP A 91 -4.44 22.68 -26.91
N PRO A 92 -3.31 23.39 -26.71
CA PRO A 92 -2.91 23.84 -25.38
C PRO A 92 -3.81 24.94 -24.80
N ALA A 93 -4.62 25.59 -25.60
CA ALA A 93 -5.50 26.68 -25.19
C ALA A 93 -6.92 26.22 -24.89
N VAL A 94 -7.25 24.96 -25.15
CA VAL A 94 -8.60 24.44 -24.90
C VAL A 94 -8.99 24.57 -23.42
N ALA A 95 -10.24 24.91 -23.14
CA ALA A 95 -10.72 25.06 -21.76
C ALA A 95 -10.64 23.73 -21.00
N SER A 96 -10.27 23.79 -19.73
CA SER A 96 -10.28 22.64 -18.83
C SER A 96 -11.66 21.98 -18.79
N LYS A 97 -11.69 20.65 -18.94
CA LYS A 97 -12.91 19.85 -18.77
C LYS A 97 -13.10 19.39 -17.34
N HIS A 98 -12.01 19.13 -16.59
CA HIS A 98 -12.06 18.79 -15.16
C HIS A 98 -12.14 20.09 -14.36
N LYS A 99 -13.29 20.37 -13.79
CA LYS A 99 -13.58 21.68 -13.18
C LYS A 99 -13.58 21.67 -11.68
N THR A 100 -13.96 20.56 -11.05
CA THR A 100 -14.15 20.47 -9.60
C THR A 100 -13.45 19.24 -9.06
N GLN A 101 -12.60 19.40 -8.04
CA GLN A 101 -11.92 18.32 -7.38
C GLN A 101 -11.74 18.58 -5.88
N TYR A 102 -12.19 17.65 -5.03
CA TYR A 102 -11.86 17.67 -3.62
C TYR A 102 -10.55 16.94 -3.34
N PHE A 103 -9.90 17.34 -2.26
CA PHE A 103 -8.72 16.68 -1.70
C PHE A 103 -8.94 16.45 -0.21
N GLU A 104 -8.52 15.32 0.33
CA GLU A 104 -8.50 15.06 1.78
C GLU A 104 -7.44 14.02 2.13
N MET A 105 -6.67 14.30 3.17
CA MET A 105 -5.80 13.34 3.83
C MET A 105 -5.56 13.75 5.29
N PHE A 106 -5.95 12.87 6.23
CA PHE A 106 -5.78 13.11 7.67
C PHE A 106 -6.36 14.46 8.16
N GLY A 107 -7.48 14.87 7.58
CA GLY A 107 -8.12 16.13 7.91
C GLY A 107 -7.63 17.34 7.13
N ASN A 108 -6.45 17.30 6.52
CA ASN A 108 -6.02 18.30 5.56
C ASN A 108 -6.91 18.22 4.33
N ARG A 109 -7.61 19.29 3.99
CA ARG A 109 -8.66 19.26 2.97
C ARG A 109 -8.68 20.49 2.09
N ALA A 110 -9.04 20.30 0.85
CA ALA A 110 -9.25 21.39 -0.11
C ALA A 110 -10.33 21.03 -1.12
N ILE A 111 -10.83 22.06 -1.76
CA ILE A 111 -11.69 21.99 -2.93
C ILE A 111 -11.17 22.93 -4.01
N TYR A 112 -10.88 22.39 -5.18
CA TYR A 112 -10.65 23.17 -6.39
C TYR A 112 -11.96 23.32 -7.15
N ASP A 113 -12.24 24.51 -7.62
CA ASP A 113 -13.32 24.76 -8.59
C ASP A 113 -12.98 25.91 -9.53
N ASN A 114 -12.86 25.60 -10.82
CA ASN A 114 -12.66 26.57 -11.90
C ASN A 114 -11.57 27.62 -11.61
N GLY A 115 -10.40 27.22 -11.15
CA GLY A 115 -9.26 28.12 -10.86
C GLY A 115 -9.25 28.71 -9.46
N TRP A 116 -10.21 28.38 -8.61
CA TRP A 116 -10.21 28.73 -7.19
C TRP A 116 -9.96 27.53 -6.32
N VAL A 117 -9.26 27.72 -5.21
CA VAL A 117 -9.02 26.71 -4.18
C VAL A 117 -9.41 27.25 -2.82
N ALA A 118 -10.29 26.54 -2.12
CA ALA A 118 -10.46 26.75 -0.68
C ALA A 118 -9.73 25.61 0.06
N ALA A 119 -8.84 25.95 0.97
CA ALA A 119 -7.92 25.04 1.63
C ALA A 119 -8.02 25.15 3.15
N ALA A 120 -8.01 24.02 3.86
CA ALA A 120 -7.93 23.99 5.30
C ALA A 120 -6.86 23.00 5.74
N ARG A 121 -5.75 23.52 6.24
CA ARG A 121 -4.72 22.69 6.87
C ARG A 121 -5.20 22.22 8.25
N HIS A 122 -5.11 20.93 8.50
CA HIS A 122 -5.38 20.39 9.82
C HIS A 122 -4.11 20.25 10.65
N GLY A 123 -4.19 20.57 11.92
CA GLY A 123 -3.11 20.88 12.86
C GLY A 123 -1.83 20.04 12.86
N ARG A 124 -1.84 18.81 12.33
CA ARG A 124 -0.68 17.92 12.36
C ARG A 124 0.27 18.13 11.17
N LEU A 125 1.56 18.27 11.45
CA LEU A 125 2.60 18.21 10.43
C LEU A 125 3.00 16.74 10.16
N PRO A 126 3.54 16.41 8.97
CA PRO A 126 3.91 15.03 8.62
C PRO A 126 4.87 14.35 9.57
N TRP A 127 5.70 15.12 10.28
CA TRP A 127 6.68 14.64 11.26
C TRP A 127 6.18 14.66 12.71
N GLU A 128 4.95 15.13 12.96
CA GLU A 128 4.30 15.10 14.27
C GLU A 128 3.46 13.84 14.41
N ARG A 129 3.34 13.30 15.63
CA ARG A 129 2.60 12.07 15.88
C ARG A 129 1.10 12.29 16.11
N PHE A 130 0.74 13.44 16.67
CA PHE A 130 -0.64 13.71 17.09
C PHE A 130 -1.08 15.11 16.64
N SER A 131 -2.34 15.22 16.20
CA SER A 131 -2.98 16.53 16.04
C SER A 131 -3.28 17.11 17.43
N LYS A 132 -3.12 18.42 17.55
CA LYS A 132 -3.48 19.18 18.77
C LYS A 132 -4.73 20.02 18.58
N THR A 133 -5.32 20.01 17.38
CA THR A 133 -6.48 20.83 17.00
C THR A 133 -7.66 19.95 16.66
N THR A 134 -8.86 20.49 16.81
CA THR A 134 -10.11 19.90 16.33
C THR A 134 -10.48 20.51 14.98
N PHE A 135 -11.32 19.84 14.19
CA PHE A 135 -11.67 20.29 12.83
C PHE A 135 -12.37 21.64 12.78
N ASP A 136 -13.07 22.03 13.83
CA ASP A 136 -13.73 23.32 13.99
C ASP A 136 -12.77 24.47 14.27
N GLN A 137 -11.53 24.17 14.66
CA GLN A 137 -10.45 25.14 14.88
C GLN A 137 -9.61 25.40 13.63
N ASP A 138 -9.83 24.65 12.55
CA ASP A 138 -9.08 24.83 11.32
C ASP A 138 -9.46 26.14 10.62
N ASN A 139 -8.44 26.90 10.25
CA ASN A 139 -8.62 28.08 9.41
C ASN A 139 -8.73 27.68 7.94
N TRP A 140 -9.72 28.25 7.25
CA TRP A 140 -9.83 28.13 5.82
C TRP A 140 -9.17 29.32 5.13
N GLU A 141 -8.41 29.02 4.10
CA GLU A 141 -7.72 29.94 3.21
C GLU A 141 -8.36 29.87 1.82
N LEU A 142 -8.25 30.92 1.03
CA LEU A 142 -8.83 31.01 -0.32
C LEU A 142 -7.80 31.51 -1.31
N TYR A 143 -7.63 30.81 -2.42
CA TYR A 143 -6.66 31.15 -3.47
C TYR A 143 -7.28 31.19 -4.85
N ASN A 144 -6.90 32.18 -5.66
CA ASN A 144 -7.17 32.19 -7.09
C ASN A 144 -5.95 31.64 -7.84
N VAL A 145 -5.89 30.32 -7.98
CA VAL A 145 -4.72 29.63 -8.53
C VAL A 145 -4.55 29.79 -10.04
N ALA A 146 -5.51 30.38 -10.72
CA ALA A 146 -5.36 30.81 -12.10
C ALA A 146 -4.44 32.03 -12.22
N GLN A 147 -4.35 32.86 -11.17
CA GLN A 147 -3.52 34.05 -11.12
C GLN A 147 -2.32 33.89 -10.18
N ASP A 148 -2.50 33.16 -9.09
CA ASP A 148 -1.49 32.84 -8.06
C ASP A 148 -1.31 31.32 -7.93
N PHE A 149 -0.56 30.75 -8.85
CA PHE A 149 -0.37 29.30 -8.93
C PHE A 149 0.38 28.70 -7.74
N SER A 150 1.05 29.52 -6.94
CA SER A 150 1.84 29.10 -5.76
C SER A 150 1.09 29.20 -4.44
N GLU A 151 -0.18 29.67 -4.46
CA GLU A 151 -0.99 29.86 -3.25
C GLU A 151 -0.32 30.84 -2.27
N SER A 152 0.24 31.96 -2.78
CA SER A 152 1.02 32.91 -1.98
C SER A 152 0.17 33.97 -1.30
N GLN A 153 -1.04 34.25 -1.83
CA GLN A 153 -1.92 35.30 -1.34
C GLN A 153 -3.27 34.71 -0.91
N ASP A 154 -3.49 34.65 0.40
CA ASP A 154 -4.79 34.26 0.96
C ASP A 154 -5.83 35.37 0.77
N LEU A 155 -6.87 35.08 0.01
CA LEU A 155 -7.98 35.96 -0.34
C LEU A 155 -9.25 35.75 0.52
N ALA A 156 -9.19 34.92 1.55
CA ALA A 156 -10.36 34.53 2.36
C ALA A 156 -11.08 35.71 2.99
N LYS A 157 -10.33 36.69 3.51
CA LYS A 157 -10.89 37.90 4.13
C LYS A 157 -11.55 38.82 3.14
N ASP A 158 -11.00 38.91 1.93
CA ASP A 158 -11.47 39.82 0.90
C ASP A 158 -12.64 39.21 0.09
N ASN A 159 -12.80 37.88 0.12
CA ASN A 159 -13.81 37.16 -0.65
C ASN A 159 -14.59 36.14 0.21
N PRO A 160 -15.22 36.55 1.32
CA PRO A 160 -15.88 35.63 2.26
C PRO A 160 -17.04 34.85 1.64
N GLN A 161 -17.72 35.44 0.66
CA GLN A 161 -18.82 34.78 -0.05
C GLN A 161 -18.30 33.63 -0.93
N LYS A 162 -17.20 33.86 -1.67
CA LYS A 162 -16.57 32.80 -2.48
C LYS A 162 -16.00 31.66 -1.61
N LEU A 163 -15.42 32.02 -0.46
CA LEU A 163 -14.97 31.03 0.51
C LEU A 163 -16.15 30.15 0.98
N ALA A 164 -17.25 30.77 1.40
CA ALA A 164 -18.43 30.04 1.85
C ALA A 164 -19.03 29.12 0.76
N GLU A 165 -19.06 29.60 -0.49
CA GLU A 165 -19.48 28.82 -1.66
C GLU A 165 -18.62 27.53 -1.78
N LEU A 166 -17.30 27.66 -1.75
CA LEU A 166 -16.38 26.56 -1.90
C LEU A 166 -16.39 25.60 -0.69
N GLN A 167 -16.55 26.10 0.53
CA GLN A 167 -16.74 25.25 1.71
C GLN A 167 -18.00 24.38 1.57
N ASN A 168 -19.10 24.96 1.10
CA ASN A 168 -20.32 24.20 0.83
C ASN A 168 -20.14 23.17 -0.29
N LEU A 169 -19.39 23.52 -1.33
CA LEU A 169 -19.04 22.60 -2.41
C LEU A 169 -18.19 21.44 -1.89
N PHE A 170 -17.18 21.72 -1.05
CA PHE A 170 -16.40 20.65 -0.39
C PHE A 170 -17.29 19.68 0.39
N LEU A 171 -18.22 20.19 1.20
CA LEU A 171 -19.12 19.34 1.98
C LEU A 171 -20.03 18.49 1.08
N LYS A 172 -20.49 19.05 -0.04
CA LYS A 172 -21.28 18.31 -1.03
C LYS A 172 -20.49 17.16 -1.65
N GLU A 173 -19.26 17.43 -2.11
CA GLU A 173 -18.38 16.42 -2.69
C GLU A 173 -17.94 15.37 -1.62
N ALA A 174 -17.58 15.81 -0.42
CA ALA A 174 -17.21 14.95 0.68
C ALA A 174 -18.35 13.98 1.09
N LYS A 175 -19.61 14.45 1.01
CA LYS A 175 -20.77 13.60 1.25
C LYS A 175 -20.98 12.61 0.09
N LYS A 176 -20.87 13.06 -1.15
CA LYS A 176 -21.01 12.22 -2.35
C LYS A 176 -20.03 11.07 -2.35
N TYR A 177 -18.76 11.36 -2.04
CA TYR A 177 -17.66 10.40 -2.07
C TYR A 177 -17.37 9.71 -0.72
N LYS A 178 -18.25 9.87 0.27
CA LYS A 178 -18.15 9.21 1.59
C LYS A 178 -16.85 9.53 2.35
N VAL A 179 -16.37 10.77 2.20
CA VAL A 179 -15.20 11.27 2.92
C VAL A 179 -15.55 11.59 4.39
N LEU A 180 -16.80 11.92 4.64
CA LEU A 180 -17.29 12.19 6.00
C LEU A 180 -17.67 10.93 6.75
N PRO A 181 -17.43 10.87 8.10
CA PRO A 181 -16.78 11.90 8.91
C PRO A 181 -15.28 12.01 8.62
N LEU A 182 -14.70 13.20 8.76
CA LEU A 182 -13.26 13.41 8.64
C LEU A 182 -12.52 12.58 9.71
N ASP A 183 -11.34 12.07 9.36
CA ASP A 183 -10.58 11.15 10.22
C ASP A 183 -9.08 11.49 10.19
N ASP A 184 -8.58 12.13 11.23
CA ASP A 184 -7.17 12.49 11.42
C ASP A 184 -6.32 11.40 12.08
N ARG A 185 -6.92 10.26 12.42
CA ARG A 185 -6.19 9.13 13.02
C ARG A 185 -5.10 8.64 12.08
N THR A 186 -3.92 8.37 12.63
CA THR A 186 -2.76 7.90 11.85
C THR A 186 -2.27 6.54 12.34
N ILE A 187 -1.67 6.49 13.52
CA ILE A 187 -1.14 5.24 14.11
C ILE A 187 -2.27 4.26 14.39
N GLN A 188 -3.42 4.74 14.85
CA GLN A 188 -4.60 3.91 15.15
C GLN A 188 -5.12 3.15 13.93
N ARG A 189 -4.87 3.65 12.70
CA ARG A 189 -5.25 2.94 11.46
C ARG A 189 -4.47 1.64 11.25
N PHE A 190 -3.34 1.48 11.93
CA PHE A 190 -2.56 0.25 11.90
C PHE A 190 -2.96 -0.74 13.00
N ASP A 191 -3.76 -0.32 13.97
CA ASP A 191 -4.29 -1.22 15.00
C ASP A 191 -5.39 -2.11 14.42
N ILE A 192 -5.11 -3.40 14.39
CA ILE A 192 -6.02 -4.43 13.86
C ILE A 192 -7.35 -4.47 14.62
N ASN A 193 -7.39 -4.04 15.89
CA ASN A 193 -8.58 -4.07 16.72
C ASN A 193 -9.53 -2.91 16.41
N THR A 194 -9.05 -1.85 15.78
CA THR A 194 -9.83 -0.62 15.50
C THR A 194 -10.31 -0.53 14.05
N ARG A 195 -9.92 -1.47 13.18
CA ARG A 195 -10.32 -1.50 11.77
C ARG A 195 -11.03 -2.81 11.42
N PRO A 196 -11.92 -2.83 10.42
CA PRO A 196 -12.48 -4.06 9.89
C PRO A 196 -11.38 -5.01 9.43
N SER A 197 -11.41 -6.26 9.87
CA SER A 197 -10.46 -7.28 9.51
C SER A 197 -11.13 -8.65 9.45
N VAL A 198 -10.84 -9.43 8.40
CA VAL A 198 -11.33 -10.80 8.25
C VAL A 198 -10.58 -11.79 9.16
N THR A 199 -9.48 -11.34 9.79
CA THR A 199 -8.64 -12.16 10.68
C THR A 199 -8.80 -11.82 12.15
N ASN A 200 -9.49 -10.73 12.49
CA ASN A 200 -9.65 -10.29 13.87
C ASN A 200 -10.41 -11.34 14.71
N GLY A 201 -9.91 -11.62 15.93
CA GLY A 201 -10.47 -12.62 16.85
C GLY A 201 -10.17 -14.08 16.47
N ARG A 202 -9.39 -14.32 15.41
CA ARG A 202 -8.97 -15.66 14.99
C ARG A 202 -7.51 -15.88 15.28
N ASN A 203 -7.20 -17.03 15.88
CA ASN A 203 -5.82 -17.43 16.19
C ASN A 203 -5.37 -18.67 15.40
N SER A 204 -6.24 -19.29 14.62
CA SER A 204 -5.91 -20.44 13.78
C SER A 204 -6.47 -20.28 12.38
N PHE A 205 -5.65 -20.58 11.39
CA PHE A 205 -5.94 -20.41 9.97
C PHE A 205 -5.51 -21.65 9.21
N SER A 206 -6.38 -22.16 8.37
CA SER A 206 -6.07 -23.30 7.48
C SER A 206 -6.20 -22.88 6.04
N TYR A 207 -5.19 -23.15 5.26
CA TYR A 207 -5.12 -22.89 3.83
C TYR A 207 -4.88 -24.19 3.06
N TYR A 208 -5.47 -24.25 1.91
CA TYR A 208 -5.26 -25.34 0.96
C TYR A 208 -4.50 -24.80 -0.25
N THR A 209 -3.96 -25.66 -1.08
CA THR A 209 -3.12 -25.24 -2.22
C THR A 209 -3.77 -24.20 -3.11
N SER A 210 -2.92 -23.36 -3.73
CA SER A 210 -3.30 -22.34 -4.73
C SER A 210 -4.02 -21.11 -4.18
N VAL A 211 -3.81 -20.78 -2.92
CA VAL A 211 -4.26 -19.50 -2.37
C VAL A 211 -3.11 -18.49 -2.51
N VAL A 212 -3.26 -17.53 -3.39
CA VAL A 212 -2.26 -16.48 -3.67
C VAL A 212 -2.90 -15.10 -3.68
N GLY A 213 -2.10 -14.06 -3.52
CA GLY A 213 -2.56 -12.69 -3.65
C GLY A 213 -3.33 -12.17 -2.44
N ILE A 214 -3.20 -12.78 -1.24
CA ILE A 214 -3.85 -12.26 -0.03
C ILE A 214 -3.09 -11.04 0.46
N PRO A 215 -3.71 -9.84 0.49
CA PRO A 215 -3.06 -8.64 1.03
C PRO A 215 -2.71 -8.82 2.51
N GLU A 216 -1.63 -8.19 2.98
CA GLU A 216 -1.19 -8.29 4.39
C GLU A 216 -2.31 -8.01 5.40
N GLY A 217 -3.21 -7.06 5.10
CA GLY A 217 -4.34 -6.71 5.98
C GLY A 217 -5.40 -7.82 6.13
N SER A 218 -5.38 -8.82 5.25
CA SER A 218 -6.29 -9.97 5.25
C SER A 218 -5.58 -11.29 5.57
N ALA A 219 -4.25 -11.26 5.72
CA ALA A 219 -3.42 -12.40 6.12
C ALA A 219 -3.31 -12.52 7.65
N PRO A 220 -2.94 -13.69 8.19
CA PRO A 220 -2.65 -13.85 9.61
C PRO A 220 -1.54 -12.89 10.07
N ASN A 221 -1.77 -12.19 11.17
CA ASN A 221 -0.79 -11.23 11.69
C ASN A 221 0.26 -11.94 12.56
N THR A 222 1.38 -12.32 11.96
CA THR A 222 2.52 -12.98 12.63
C THR A 222 3.47 -12.00 13.33
N LYS A 223 3.24 -10.68 13.24
CA LYS A 223 4.12 -9.66 13.83
C LYS A 223 3.96 -9.54 15.33
N ASN A 224 5.07 -9.36 16.04
CA ASN A 224 5.15 -9.08 17.49
C ASN A 224 4.50 -10.17 18.36
N ARG A 225 4.57 -11.43 17.92
CA ARG A 225 4.02 -12.59 18.63
C ARG A 225 4.67 -13.90 18.22
N SER A 226 4.49 -14.89 19.05
CA SER A 226 4.82 -16.28 18.73
C SER A 226 3.78 -16.89 17.79
N PHE A 227 4.21 -17.82 16.94
CA PHE A 227 3.33 -18.55 16.03
C PHE A 227 3.92 -19.87 15.61
N SER A 228 3.07 -20.76 15.08
CA SER A 228 3.46 -22.02 14.47
C SER A 228 2.88 -22.13 13.07
N ILE A 229 3.67 -22.63 12.12
CA ILE A 229 3.24 -22.97 10.77
C ILE A 229 3.45 -24.45 10.55
N THR A 230 2.38 -25.17 10.24
CA THR A 230 2.44 -26.62 9.95
C THR A 230 1.96 -26.86 8.53
N ALA A 231 2.76 -27.55 7.73
CA ALA A 231 2.42 -27.95 6.37
C ALA A 231 2.36 -29.49 6.28
N ASP A 232 1.22 -30.00 5.80
CA ASP A 232 1.05 -31.41 5.46
C ASP A 232 1.43 -31.58 3.98
N VAL A 233 2.52 -32.27 3.72
CA VAL A 233 3.11 -32.42 2.38
C VAL A 233 3.19 -33.89 1.97
N ASP A 234 3.05 -34.16 0.67
CA ASP A 234 3.36 -35.45 0.07
C ASP A 234 4.48 -35.25 -0.95
N VAL A 235 5.64 -35.78 -0.62
CA VAL A 235 6.89 -35.67 -1.38
C VAL A 235 6.98 -36.82 -2.38
N ALA A 236 6.81 -36.51 -3.65
CA ALA A 236 6.74 -37.53 -4.71
C ALA A 236 8.13 -38.09 -5.10
N LYS A 237 9.19 -37.31 -4.89
CA LYS A 237 10.59 -37.67 -5.26
C LYS A 237 11.62 -36.88 -4.47
N ASP A 238 12.84 -37.35 -4.49
CA ASP A 238 13.98 -36.60 -3.92
C ASP A 238 14.14 -35.24 -4.61
N GLY A 239 14.59 -34.25 -3.85
CA GLY A 239 14.78 -32.88 -4.35
C GLY A 239 13.48 -32.10 -4.58
N THR A 240 12.34 -32.56 -4.05
CA THR A 240 11.10 -31.80 -4.05
C THR A 240 11.34 -30.43 -3.42
N GLU A 241 10.97 -29.35 -4.12
CA GLU A 241 11.21 -27.96 -3.70
C GLU A 241 10.03 -27.03 -3.97
N GLY A 242 10.08 -25.84 -3.44
CA GLY A 242 9.09 -24.79 -3.63
C GLY A 242 8.50 -24.28 -2.32
N VAL A 243 7.77 -23.17 -2.42
CA VAL A 243 7.17 -22.50 -1.27
C VAL A 243 5.97 -23.26 -0.75
N LEU A 244 5.94 -23.47 0.57
CA LEU A 244 4.78 -23.96 1.31
C LEU A 244 3.87 -22.78 1.67
N VAL A 245 4.46 -21.73 2.24
CA VAL A 245 3.77 -20.46 2.53
C VAL A 245 4.78 -19.34 2.66
N THR A 246 4.40 -18.15 2.17
CA THR A 246 5.23 -16.94 2.25
C THR A 246 4.39 -15.71 2.54
N GLN A 247 5.00 -14.68 3.08
CA GLN A 247 4.42 -13.34 3.21
C GLN A 247 5.50 -12.29 2.99
N GLY A 248 5.24 -11.35 2.07
CA GLY A 248 6.21 -10.33 1.71
C GLY A 248 7.17 -10.78 0.62
N GLY A 249 8.30 -10.12 0.51
CA GLY A 249 9.24 -10.35 -0.58
C GLY A 249 10.59 -9.68 -0.36
N ARG A 250 11.17 -9.12 -1.44
CA ARG A 250 12.53 -8.58 -1.47
C ARG A 250 12.83 -7.52 -0.41
N PHE A 251 11.83 -6.69 -0.06
CA PHE A 251 12.05 -5.57 0.87
C PHE A 251 11.79 -5.92 2.31
N ALA A 252 10.90 -6.85 2.60
CA ALA A 252 10.70 -7.44 3.92
C ALA A 252 9.76 -8.65 3.81
N GLY A 253 9.86 -9.59 4.73
CA GLY A 253 8.95 -10.72 4.79
C GLY A 253 9.59 -12.00 5.31
N TRP A 254 8.85 -13.07 5.16
CA TRP A 254 9.30 -14.41 5.52
C TRP A 254 8.77 -15.44 4.53
N SER A 255 9.51 -16.53 4.36
CA SER A 255 9.11 -17.63 3.49
C SER A 255 9.45 -18.96 4.13
N PHE A 256 8.50 -19.88 4.13
CA PHE A 256 8.67 -21.26 4.54
C PHE A 256 8.55 -22.17 3.31
N PHE A 257 9.63 -22.82 2.97
CA PHE A 257 9.75 -23.55 1.70
C PHE A 257 10.63 -24.81 1.85
N LEU A 258 10.58 -25.70 0.87
CA LEU A 258 11.57 -26.73 0.68
C LEU A 258 12.58 -26.28 -0.39
N LYS A 259 13.87 -26.51 -0.11
CA LYS A 259 14.97 -26.36 -1.07
C LYS A 259 15.83 -27.62 -1.05
N ASP A 260 16.00 -28.26 -2.21
CA ASP A 260 16.68 -29.55 -2.32
C ASP A 260 16.11 -30.59 -1.35
N GLY A 261 14.79 -30.63 -1.20
CA GLY A 261 14.07 -31.47 -0.26
C GLY A 261 14.15 -31.07 1.21
N LYS A 262 14.89 -30.00 1.56
CA LYS A 262 15.13 -29.61 2.96
C LYS A 262 14.20 -28.45 3.38
N PRO A 263 13.47 -28.61 4.49
CA PRO A 263 12.70 -27.50 5.07
C PRO A 263 13.59 -26.32 5.40
N THR A 264 13.14 -25.15 4.97
CA THR A 264 13.86 -23.89 5.15
C THR A 264 12.86 -22.80 5.55
N TYR A 265 13.16 -22.08 6.60
CA TYR A 265 12.50 -20.84 6.93
C TYR A 265 13.46 -19.67 6.72
N ALA A 266 13.04 -18.70 5.94
CA ALA A 266 13.81 -17.49 5.68
C ALA A 266 13.06 -16.27 6.18
N TYR A 267 13.77 -15.37 6.83
CA TYR A 267 13.25 -14.08 7.30
C TYR A 267 14.08 -12.94 6.72
N ASN A 268 13.43 -11.97 6.10
CA ASN A 268 14.04 -10.79 5.54
C ASN A 268 13.62 -9.56 6.36
N PHE A 269 14.56 -8.99 7.10
CA PHE A 269 14.36 -7.77 7.86
C PHE A 269 14.72 -6.54 7.01
N LEU A 270 13.72 -5.91 6.38
CA LEU A 270 13.81 -4.63 5.65
C LEU A 270 14.96 -4.57 4.61
N ASN A 271 15.26 -5.70 3.96
CA ASN A 271 16.37 -5.85 3.01
C ASN A 271 17.76 -5.49 3.58
N SER A 272 17.86 -5.31 4.88
CA SER A 272 19.13 -5.01 5.58
C SER A 272 19.75 -6.23 6.21
N ASP A 273 18.94 -7.22 6.56
CA ASP A 273 19.40 -8.46 7.21
C ASP A 273 18.50 -9.63 6.79
N ARG A 274 19.11 -10.79 6.56
CA ARG A 274 18.42 -12.01 6.15
C ARG A 274 18.86 -13.18 6.99
N THR A 275 17.91 -13.82 7.65
CA THR A 275 18.13 -15.03 8.45
C THR A 275 17.58 -16.24 7.71
N ILE A 276 18.37 -17.30 7.60
CA ILE A 276 17.98 -18.59 7.01
C ILE A 276 18.15 -19.67 8.06
N ILE A 277 17.08 -20.38 8.37
CA ILE A 277 17.07 -21.57 9.23
C ILE A 277 16.71 -22.75 8.34
N GLN A 278 17.66 -23.66 8.10
CA GLN A 278 17.49 -24.78 7.18
C GLN A 278 17.79 -26.10 7.88
N SER A 279 16.98 -27.08 7.60
CA SER A 279 17.20 -28.47 8.06
C SER A 279 18.48 -29.08 7.44
N SER A 280 19.21 -29.83 8.23
CA SER A 280 20.30 -30.68 7.72
C SER A 280 19.77 -31.88 6.93
N GLU A 281 18.55 -32.34 7.22
CA GLU A 281 17.93 -33.53 6.66
C GLU A 281 16.85 -33.16 5.65
N PRO A 282 16.72 -33.87 4.52
CA PRO A 282 15.58 -33.71 3.62
C PRO A 282 14.32 -34.38 4.19
N VAL A 283 13.17 -33.98 3.71
CA VAL A 283 11.90 -34.68 3.95
C VAL A 283 11.89 -35.97 3.16
N ALA A 284 11.52 -37.06 3.81
CA ALA A 284 11.43 -38.36 3.15
C ALA A 284 10.31 -38.38 2.07
N ILE A 285 10.47 -39.26 1.08
CA ILE A 285 9.42 -39.51 0.08
C ILE A 285 8.16 -40.03 0.79
N GLY A 286 6.99 -39.55 0.34
CA GLY A 286 5.68 -39.83 0.91
C GLY A 286 5.17 -38.71 1.80
N LYS A 287 4.13 -39.00 2.59
CA LYS A 287 3.48 -38.04 3.46
C LYS A 287 4.32 -37.67 4.66
N SER A 288 4.47 -36.41 4.90
CA SER A 288 5.20 -35.86 6.03
C SER A 288 4.54 -34.57 6.53
N LYS A 289 4.78 -34.28 7.81
CA LYS A 289 4.40 -33.00 8.42
C LYS A 289 5.66 -32.17 8.64
N VAL A 290 5.69 -30.99 8.06
CA VAL A 290 6.78 -30.03 8.22
C VAL A 290 6.28 -28.85 9.03
N ARG A 291 6.99 -28.51 10.13
CA ARG A 291 6.55 -27.43 11.02
C ARG A 291 7.68 -26.46 11.32
N PHE A 292 7.32 -25.18 11.38
CA PHE A 292 8.15 -24.09 11.88
C PHE A 292 7.46 -23.43 13.07
N ASP A 293 8.14 -23.38 14.21
CA ASP A 293 7.69 -22.70 15.41
C ASP A 293 8.58 -21.48 15.66
N PHE A 294 7.96 -20.31 15.86
CA PHE A 294 8.65 -19.08 16.24
C PHE A 294 8.26 -18.66 17.64
N ALA A 295 9.23 -18.60 18.53
CA ALA A 295 9.09 -18.10 19.90
C ALA A 295 9.58 -16.63 19.93
N TYR A 296 8.63 -15.70 20.00
CA TYR A 296 8.91 -14.26 20.11
C TYR A 296 9.41 -13.92 21.50
N ASP A 297 10.47 -13.11 21.62
CA ASP A 297 11.08 -12.75 22.91
C ASP A 297 10.19 -11.84 23.78
N GLY A 298 9.20 -11.16 23.20
CA GLY A 298 8.45 -10.14 23.89
C GLY A 298 9.24 -8.84 24.05
N GLY A 299 8.86 -8.01 25.01
CA GLY A 299 9.61 -6.80 25.38
C GLY A 299 9.44 -5.59 24.47
N GLY A 300 8.56 -5.65 23.46
CA GLY A 300 8.27 -4.51 22.59
C GLY A 300 7.99 -4.89 21.13
N ILE A 301 7.84 -3.87 20.30
CA ILE A 301 7.54 -4.01 18.88
C ILE A 301 8.84 -4.32 18.12
N GLY A 302 8.82 -5.34 17.27
CA GLY A 302 9.94 -5.68 16.40
C GLY A 302 11.10 -6.40 17.09
N ALA A 303 10.89 -6.95 18.28
CA ALA A 303 11.88 -7.78 18.95
C ALA A 303 12.18 -9.06 18.15
N GLY A 304 13.27 -9.72 18.48
CA GLY A 304 13.67 -10.99 17.89
C GLY A 304 12.91 -12.20 18.42
N GLY A 305 13.41 -13.36 18.09
CA GLY A 305 12.89 -14.63 18.58
C GLY A 305 13.70 -15.81 18.08
N THR A 306 13.35 -16.99 18.56
CA THR A 306 13.97 -18.26 18.18
C THR A 306 13.03 -19.05 17.29
N GLY A 307 13.53 -19.45 16.11
CA GLY A 307 12.83 -20.29 15.16
C GLY A 307 13.30 -21.75 15.24
N LYS A 308 12.36 -22.70 15.21
CA LYS A 308 12.64 -24.14 15.22
C LYS A 308 11.94 -24.84 14.07
N LEU A 309 12.65 -25.71 13.37
CA LEU A 309 12.10 -26.56 12.30
C LEU A 309 11.95 -28.00 12.76
N PHE A 310 10.84 -28.63 12.31
CA PHE A 310 10.52 -30.01 12.63
C PHE A 310 10.08 -30.75 11.37
N ILE A 311 10.44 -32.03 11.31
CA ILE A 311 9.91 -33.04 10.38
C ILE A 311 9.29 -34.15 11.22
N ASN A 312 7.97 -34.39 11.07
CA ASN A 312 7.25 -35.43 11.81
C ASN A 312 7.52 -35.35 13.33
N ASP A 313 7.46 -34.13 13.90
CA ASP A 313 7.74 -33.81 15.31
C ASP A 313 9.19 -33.95 15.77
N LYS A 314 10.12 -34.43 14.94
CA LYS A 314 11.55 -34.39 15.20
C LYS A 314 12.10 -33.01 14.89
N GLN A 315 12.73 -32.34 15.87
CA GLN A 315 13.42 -31.06 15.61
C GLN A 315 14.65 -31.34 14.72
N VAL A 316 14.74 -30.58 13.62
CA VAL A 316 15.79 -30.74 12.59
C VAL A 316 16.64 -29.49 12.38
N ALA A 317 16.20 -28.33 12.87
CA ALA A 317 17.02 -27.14 12.93
C ALA A 317 16.48 -26.14 13.96
N GLU A 318 17.36 -25.23 14.37
CA GLU A 318 17.03 -24.08 15.23
C GLU A 318 17.90 -22.90 14.82
N GLY A 319 17.37 -21.69 14.93
CA GLY A 319 18.12 -20.48 14.63
C GLY A 319 17.51 -19.23 15.26
N ARG A 320 18.33 -18.20 15.35
CA ARG A 320 17.95 -16.91 15.92
C ARG A 320 17.57 -15.93 14.84
N ILE A 321 16.45 -15.21 15.03
CA ILE A 321 16.05 -14.04 14.28
C ILE A 321 16.20 -12.84 15.21
N GLU A 322 17.18 -11.98 14.96
CA GLU A 322 17.57 -10.92 15.91
C GLU A 322 16.54 -9.79 15.98
N LYS A 323 15.88 -9.48 14.87
CA LYS A 323 14.88 -8.41 14.75
C LYS A 323 13.75 -8.83 13.81
N THR A 324 12.54 -8.40 14.13
CA THR A 324 11.38 -8.65 13.28
C THR A 324 10.74 -7.34 12.82
N VAL A 325 9.98 -7.39 11.73
CA VAL A 325 9.18 -6.25 11.24
C VAL A 325 7.99 -6.05 12.16
N GLY A 326 7.94 -4.91 12.84
CA GLY A 326 6.94 -4.67 13.88
C GLY A 326 5.60 -4.13 13.41
N PHE A 327 5.56 -3.43 12.26
CA PHE A 327 4.35 -2.73 11.81
C PHE A 327 3.79 -3.26 10.51
N ARG A 328 4.56 -3.23 9.43
CA ARG A 328 4.11 -3.61 8.10
C ARG A 328 5.24 -4.24 7.31
N ILE A 329 4.95 -5.38 6.69
CA ILE A 329 5.90 -6.11 5.85
C ILE A 329 6.01 -5.43 4.48
N GLY A 330 4.90 -5.16 3.83
CA GLY A 330 4.88 -4.51 2.52
C GLY A 330 3.53 -3.92 2.15
N LEU A 331 3.51 -3.16 1.06
CA LEU A 331 2.29 -2.62 0.45
C LEU A 331 1.87 -3.45 -0.75
N ASP A 332 2.84 -3.99 -1.47
CA ASP A 332 2.68 -4.57 -2.80
C ASP A 332 2.81 -6.10 -2.79
N GLU A 333 3.50 -6.64 -1.78
CA GLU A 333 3.70 -8.07 -1.63
C GLU A 333 2.56 -8.73 -0.85
N THR A 334 2.29 -9.98 -1.14
CA THR A 334 1.14 -10.72 -0.62
C THR A 334 1.52 -11.88 0.29
N PHE A 335 0.51 -12.51 0.86
CA PHE A 335 0.62 -13.80 1.52
C PHE A 335 0.15 -14.86 0.53
N ASP A 336 1.01 -15.83 0.27
CA ASP A 336 0.82 -16.85 -0.75
C ASP A 336 1.06 -18.26 -0.16
N VAL A 337 0.29 -19.25 -0.62
CA VAL A 337 0.37 -20.65 -0.19
C VAL A 337 0.61 -21.54 -1.41
N GLY A 338 1.63 -22.41 -1.33
CA GLY A 338 1.99 -23.34 -2.37
C GLY A 338 2.83 -22.76 -3.52
N GLN A 339 3.07 -21.47 -3.51
CA GLN A 339 4.00 -20.77 -4.41
C GLN A 339 4.32 -19.38 -3.86
N ASP A 340 5.35 -18.74 -4.42
CA ASP A 340 5.66 -17.31 -4.24
C ASP A 340 5.45 -16.63 -5.60
N THR A 341 4.60 -15.58 -5.64
CA THR A 341 4.21 -14.94 -6.90
C THR A 341 4.76 -13.53 -7.07
N GLY A 342 5.22 -12.90 -5.98
CA GLY A 342 5.73 -11.53 -5.96
C GLY A 342 7.23 -11.44 -6.26
N SER A 343 8.00 -10.93 -5.31
CA SER A 343 9.46 -10.98 -5.33
C SER A 343 9.99 -11.93 -4.26
N ALA A 344 11.09 -12.63 -4.55
CA ALA A 344 11.66 -13.61 -3.62
C ALA A 344 12.10 -12.96 -2.30
N VAL A 345 11.73 -13.57 -1.17
CA VAL A 345 12.14 -13.13 0.17
C VAL A 345 13.66 -13.23 0.36
N VAL A 346 14.28 -14.22 -0.27
CA VAL A 346 15.73 -14.47 -0.25
C VAL A 346 16.25 -14.86 -1.63
N ASP A 347 17.55 -14.68 -1.87
CA ASP A 347 18.18 -14.91 -3.17
C ASP A 347 18.39 -16.39 -3.52
N SER A 348 18.06 -17.32 -2.59
CA SER A 348 18.23 -18.76 -2.79
C SER A 348 17.20 -19.38 -3.72
N TYR A 349 16.15 -18.66 -4.10
CA TYR A 349 15.17 -19.08 -5.11
C TYR A 349 14.71 -17.89 -5.98
N GLN A 350 14.11 -18.21 -7.12
CA GLN A 350 13.49 -17.25 -8.02
C GLN A 350 11.98 -17.47 -8.11
N VAL A 351 11.23 -16.39 -8.35
CA VAL A 351 9.78 -16.45 -8.52
C VAL A 351 9.40 -16.59 -10.01
N PRO A 352 8.30 -17.29 -10.29
CA PRO A 352 7.43 -18.02 -9.37
C PRO A 352 8.10 -19.28 -8.82
N PHE A 353 8.08 -19.47 -7.49
CA PHE A 353 8.66 -20.67 -6.85
C PHE A 353 7.54 -21.56 -6.33
N LYS A 354 6.96 -22.32 -7.25
CA LYS A 354 5.86 -23.22 -6.98
C LYS A 354 6.35 -24.51 -6.33
N PHE A 355 5.62 -24.99 -5.32
CA PHE A 355 5.89 -26.29 -4.70
C PHE A 355 5.67 -27.44 -5.69
N THR A 356 6.66 -28.30 -5.83
CA THR A 356 6.69 -29.39 -6.81
C THR A 356 6.16 -30.71 -6.27
N GLY A 357 5.86 -30.80 -4.97
CA GLY A 357 5.14 -31.89 -4.32
C GLY A 357 3.62 -31.64 -4.26
N ASN A 358 2.92 -32.46 -3.50
CA ASN A 358 1.53 -32.19 -3.16
C ASN A 358 1.47 -31.55 -1.76
N LEU A 359 0.86 -30.37 -1.66
CA LEU A 359 0.61 -29.63 -0.42
C LEU A 359 -0.86 -29.84 -0.05
N GLU A 360 -1.13 -30.65 0.95
CA GLU A 360 -2.50 -30.96 1.37
C GLU A 360 -3.11 -29.80 2.16
N GLN A 361 -2.35 -29.24 3.11
CA GLN A 361 -2.81 -28.14 3.97
C GLN A 361 -1.60 -27.37 4.53
N VAL A 362 -1.79 -26.08 4.75
CA VAL A 362 -0.96 -25.26 5.63
C VAL A 362 -1.83 -24.73 6.75
N LYS A 363 -1.44 -25.01 7.99
CA LYS A 363 -2.08 -24.46 9.18
C LYS A 363 -1.15 -23.45 9.84
N LEU A 364 -1.66 -22.27 10.18
CA LEU A 364 -0.95 -21.21 10.90
C LEU A 364 -1.69 -20.92 12.20
N ASP A 365 -1.04 -21.13 13.32
CA ASP A 365 -1.54 -20.87 14.66
C ASP A 365 -0.79 -19.69 15.28
N LEU A 366 -1.51 -18.69 15.75
CA LEU A 366 -1.02 -17.51 16.48
C LEU A 366 -1.08 -17.78 17.98
N LEU A 367 0.03 -17.60 18.69
CA LEU A 367 0.20 -17.95 20.09
C LEU A 367 0.26 -16.70 21.00
#